data_21cb3aeacb77c5335d8b4460a6936ae8
#
_entry.id   21cb3aeacb77c5335d8b4460a6936ae8
#
_cell.length_a   1.000
_cell.length_b   1.000
_cell.length_c   1.000
_cell.angle_alpha   90.00
_cell.angle_beta   90.00
_cell.angle_gamma   90.00
#
_symmetry.space_group_name_H-M   'P 1'
#
loop_
_entity.id
_entity.type
_entity.pdbx_description
1 polymer ?
#
loop_
_entity_poly.entity_id
_entity_poly.type
_entity_poly.pdbx_seq_one_letter_code
_entity_poly.pdbx_strand_id
1 'polypeptide(L)'
;MADPGPWGAPPPRPEPARAPAISWRRRLFWLAVVIGGGVLLATLFRAAPWALRTPSDWVFVAMWGGFLLLTSVGLLGARRGDILKGAGHVAIWAAVIVVLAMGYLYRAELAQAPQRLRMALNVGAPVATGERELRVAQTEGGAFVIVGQVNGQPVLFMVDTGATDTVLSPDDAKRVGVDVDALRYDQTAETANGLGYGASWTADRLAVGDIRLGPFPMVINKAPMSGSLLGMSFLSKLESYEVHDRTLILRWREAEGGAS
;
A
#
# COMPACT_ATOMS: atom_id res chain seq x y z
N MET A 1 72.95 51.65 10.65
CA MET A 1 71.68 51.62 11.37
C MET A 1 70.71 52.50 10.56
N ALA A 2 69.82 51.90 9.77
CA ALA A 2 68.87 52.66 8.94
C ALA A 2 67.61 52.95 9.79
N ASP A 3 67.34 54.21 9.92
CA ASP A 3 66.16 54.72 10.60
C ASP A 3 64.86 54.19 9.89
N PRO A 4 63.99 53.46 10.59
CA PRO A 4 62.67 53.02 10.00
C PRO A 4 61.80 54.25 9.93
N GLY A 5 61.72 54.96 8.86
CA GLY A 5 60.95 56.14 8.62
C GLY A 5 59.56 56.14 9.33
N PRO A 6 58.80 57.30 9.32
CA PRO A 6 57.62 57.55 10.18
C PRO A 6 56.41 56.58 9.96
N TRP A 7 56.53 55.64 9.05
CA TRP A 7 55.47 54.68 8.73
C TRP A 7 55.71 53.26 9.27
N GLY A 8 56.75 52.98 10.05
CA GLY A 8 57.03 51.68 10.61
C GLY A 8 57.12 50.55 9.56
N ALA A 9 57.68 49.38 9.95
CA ALA A 9 57.66 48.21 9.07
C ALA A 9 56.21 47.71 8.86
N PRO A 10 55.82 47.34 7.65
CA PRO A 10 54.47 46.80 7.42
C PRO A 10 54.25 45.56 8.30
N PRO A 11 53.04 45.40 8.84
CA PRO A 11 52.72 44.25 9.70
C PRO A 11 53.03 42.96 8.94
N PRO A 12 53.55 41.94 9.66
CA PRO A 12 53.84 40.64 9.05
C PRO A 12 52.58 40.10 8.38
N ARG A 13 52.73 39.61 7.15
CA ARG A 13 51.60 39.00 6.42
C ARG A 13 51.07 37.85 7.23
N PRO A 14 49.71 37.76 7.43
CA PRO A 14 49.13 36.64 8.13
C PRO A 14 49.53 35.35 7.39
N GLU A 15 50.08 34.40 8.13
CA GLU A 15 50.37 33.07 7.57
C GLU A 15 49.08 32.46 7.04
N PRO A 16 49.11 31.81 5.87
CA PRO A 16 47.93 31.15 5.33
C PRO A 16 47.48 30.10 6.34
N ALA A 17 46.24 30.25 6.82
CA ALA A 17 45.64 29.29 7.74
C ALA A 17 45.72 27.89 7.13
N ARG A 18 46.50 27.00 7.72
CA ARG A 18 46.58 25.60 7.30
C ARG A 18 45.18 25.00 7.42
N ALA A 19 44.62 24.56 6.30
CA ALA A 19 43.35 23.85 6.29
C ALA A 19 43.40 22.65 7.26
N PRO A 20 42.44 22.48 8.16
CA PRO A 20 42.44 21.40 9.14
C PRO A 20 42.50 20.05 8.43
N ALA A 21 43.60 19.31 8.60
CA ALA A 21 43.72 17.95 8.07
C ALA A 21 42.60 17.07 8.65
N ILE A 22 41.78 16.50 7.78
CA ILE A 22 40.72 15.58 8.18
C ILE A 22 41.38 14.40 8.91
N SER A 23 41.09 14.24 10.20
CA SER A 23 41.68 13.20 11.02
C SER A 23 41.37 11.82 10.44
N TRP A 24 42.36 10.92 10.42
CA TRP A 24 42.22 9.55 9.90
C TRP A 24 41.08 8.78 10.56
N ARG A 25 40.78 9.02 11.84
CA ARG A 25 39.63 8.46 12.59
C ARG A 25 38.29 8.84 11.97
N ARG A 26 38.18 10.04 11.41
CA ARG A 26 36.97 10.53 10.72
C ARG A 26 36.81 9.85 9.37
N ARG A 27 37.87 9.58 8.65
CA ARG A 27 37.87 8.78 7.41
C ARG A 27 37.43 7.34 7.67
N LEU A 28 37.95 6.71 8.74
CA LEU A 28 37.57 5.37 9.14
C LEU A 28 36.10 5.27 9.57
N PHE A 29 35.57 6.25 10.29
CA PHE A 29 34.17 6.30 10.67
C PHE A 29 33.26 6.33 9.43
N TRP A 30 33.55 7.21 8.47
CA TRP A 30 32.77 7.29 7.25
C TRP A 30 32.90 6.03 6.37
N LEU A 31 34.05 5.44 6.34
CA LEU A 31 34.28 4.18 5.64
C LEU A 31 33.46 3.04 6.28
N ALA A 32 33.38 2.98 7.60
CA ALA A 32 32.52 2.03 8.32
C ALA A 32 31.04 2.26 8.07
N VAL A 33 30.58 3.52 8.00
CA VAL A 33 29.19 3.87 7.67
C VAL A 33 28.84 3.45 6.24
N VAL A 34 29.70 3.68 5.26
CA VAL A 34 29.50 3.29 3.87
C VAL A 34 29.48 1.76 3.73
N ILE A 35 30.43 1.07 4.38
CA ILE A 35 30.46 -0.40 4.35
C ILE A 35 29.24 -0.97 5.07
N GLY A 36 28.88 -0.46 6.26
CA GLY A 36 27.69 -0.90 7.00
C GLY A 36 26.40 -0.68 6.22
N GLY A 37 26.25 0.46 5.56
CA GLY A 37 25.13 0.76 4.67
C GLY A 37 25.08 -0.18 3.46
N GLY A 38 26.23 -0.47 2.85
CA GLY A 38 26.33 -1.42 1.74
C GLY A 38 25.97 -2.85 2.14
N VAL A 39 26.42 -3.30 3.32
CA VAL A 39 26.08 -4.62 3.87
C VAL A 39 24.58 -4.69 4.18
N LEU A 40 24.01 -3.65 4.79
CA LEU A 40 22.58 -3.58 5.08
C LEU A 40 21.74 -3.62 3.80
N LEU A 41 22.13 -2.86 2.77
CA LEU A 41 21.49 -2.89 1.45
C LEU A 41 21.59 -4.29 0.81
N ALA A 42 22.75 -4.93 0.88
CA ALA A 42 22.96 -6.27 0.33
C ALA A 42 22.12 -7.33 1.07
N THR A 43 21.98 -7.23 2.40
CA THR A 43 21.12 -8.14 3.18
C THR A 43 19.65 -7.93 2.89
N LEU A 44 19.20 -6.67 2.76
CA LEU A 44 17.84 -6.34 2.36
C LEU A 44 17.54 -6.84 0.93
N PHE A 45 18.50 -6.72 0.02
CA PHE A 45 18.36 -7.23 -1.35
C PHE A 45 18.26 -8.76 -1.41
N ARG A 46 18.99 -9.47 -0.54
CA ARG A 46 18.87 -10.93 -0.41
C ARG A 46 17.58 -11.37 0.25
N ALA A 47 17.07 -10.61 1.22
CA ALA A 47 15.82 -10.92 1.92
C ALA A 47 14.57 -10.64 1.09
N ALA A 48 14.64 -9.68 0.15
CA ALA A 48 13.50 -9.26 -0.67
C ALA A 48 13.91 -9.06 -2.15
N PRO A 49 14.25 -10.14 -2.89
CA PRO A 49 14.70 -10.04 -4.29
C PRO A 49 13.64 -9.52 -5.27
N TRP A 50 12.39 -9.43 -4.81
CA TRP A 50 11.24 -8.92 -5.56
C TRP A 50 11.08 -7.39 -5.44
N ALA A 51 11.79 -6.72 -4.53
CA ALA A 51 11.56 -5.31 -4.19
C ALA A 51 12.15 -4.32 -5.20
N LEU A 52 13.06 -4.73 -6.09
CA LEU A 52 13.74 -3.86 -7.06
C LEU A 52 13.66 -4.43 -8.49
N ARG A 53 12.44 -4.76 -8.93
CA ARG A 53 12.21 -5.36 -10.26
C ARG A 53 11.93 -4.35 -11.35
N THR A 54 11.53 -3.13 -11.00
CA THR A 54 11.17 -2.12 -11.99
C THR A 54 12.22 -1.02 -12.10
N PRO A 55 12.40 -0.42 -13.29
CA PRO A 55 13.32 0.72 -13.46
C PRO A 55 13.01 1.89 -12.53
N SER A 56 11.73 2.08 -12.17
CA SER A 56 11.27 3.11 -11.22
C SER A 56 11.81 2.91 -9.81
N ASP A 57 12.00 1.66 -9.37
CA ASP A 57 12.56 1.36 -8.04
C ASP A 57 14.01 1.81 -7.95
N TRP A 58 14.79 1.62 -9.01
CA TRP A 58 16.19 2.07 -9.10
C TRP A 58 16.32 3.59 -9.13
N VAL A 59 15.41 4.29 -9.83
CA VAL A 59 15.36 5.76 -9.83
C VAL A 59 15.09 6.27 -8.41
N PHE A 60 14.18 5.63 -7.68
CA PHE A 60 13.87 5.98 -6.30
C PHE A 60 15.07 5.78 -5.37
N VAL A 61 15.75 4.64 -5.47
CA VAL A 61 16.97 4.36 -4.70
C VAL A 61 18.09 5.35 -5.01
N ALA A 62 18.29 5.68 -6.29
CA ALA A 62 19.32 6.65 -6.72
C ALA A 62 19.01 8.07 -6.23
N MET A 63 17.75 8.51 -6.29
CA MET A 63 17.32 9.83 -5.84
C MET A 63 17.50 9.99 -4.33
N TRP A 64 17.04 9.03 -3.54
CA TRP A 64 17.16 9.07 -2.08
C TRP A 64 18.59 8.80 -1.59
N GLY A 65 19.33 7.91 -2.26
CA GLY A 65 20.76 7.70 -2.00
C GLY A 65 21.58 8.95 -2.28
N GLY A 66 21.33 9.63 -3.39
CA GLY A 66 21.95 10.91 -3.74
C GLY A 66 21.61 12.03 -2.73
N PHE A 67 20.35 12.11 -2.30
CA PHE A 67 19.91 13.07 -1.29
C PHE A 67 20.59 12.83 0.07
N LEU A 68 20.69 11.58 0.51
CA LEU A 68 21.41 11.19 1.72
C LEU A 68 22.90 11.52 1.63
N LEU A 69 23.51 11.32 0.48
CA LEU A 69 24.92 11.63 0.24
C LEU A 69 25.18 13.12 0.28
N LEU A 70 24.31 13.94 -0.34
CA LEU A 70 24.39 15.41 -0.32
C LEU A 70 24.22 15.99 1.09
N THR A 71 23.26 15.48 1.86
CA THR A 71 23.04 15.93 3.25
C THR A 71 24.16 15.50 4.18
N SER A 72 24.81 14.34 3.92
CA SER A 72 25.95 13.85 4.68
C SER A 72 27.21 14.70 4.47
N VAL A 73 27.39 15.32 3.30
CA VAL A 73 28.52 16.22 3.00
C VAL A 73 28.50 17.47 3.91
N GLY A 74 27.33 17.99 4.24
CA GLY A 74 27.17 19.11 5.18
C GLY A 74 27.70 18.81 6.60
N LEU A 75 27.64 17.57 7.04
CA LEU A 75 28.16 17.12 8.34
C LEU A 75 29.70 17.02 8.37
N LEU A 76 30.34 16.95 7.22
CA LEU A 76 31.82 16.90 7.13
C LEU A 76 32.49 18.20 7.57
N GLY A 77 31.78 19.34 7.54
CA GLY A 77 32.24 20.67 7.95
C GLY A 77 32.06 21.02 9.43
N ALA A 78 31.31 20.24 10.22
CA ALA A 78 30.94 20.57 11.60
C ALA A 78 32.16 20.53 12.56
N ARG A 79 32.33 21.58 13.39
CA ARG A 79 33.39 21.72 14.40
C ARG A 79 33.15 20.83 15.63
N ARG A 80 34.20 20.50 16.38
CA ARG A 80 34.23 19.59 17.54
C ARG A 80 33.15 19.86 18.64
N GLY A 81 32.58 21.06 18.72
CA GLY A 81 31.52 21.40 19.69
C GLY A 81 30.13 20.98 19.31
N ASP A 82 29.92 20.52 18.04
CA ASP A 82 28.57 20.23 17.52
C ASP A 82 28.25 18.72 17.43
N ILE A 83 29.01 17.87 18.10
CA ILE A 83 28.85 16.40 18.04
C ILE A 83 27.45 15.99 18.56
N LEU A 84 26.96 16.62 19.62
CA LEU A 84 25.60 16.37 20.16
C LEU A 84 24.49 16.83 19.19
N LYS A 85 24.71 17.95 18.48
CA LYS A 85 23.77 18.42 17.44
C LYS A 85 23.82 17.51 16.21
N GLY A 86 25.02 16.98 15.86
CA GLY A 86 25.19 16.00 14.80
C GLY A 86 24.48 14.67 15.09
N ALA A 87 24.54 14.19 16.34
CA ALA A 87 23.83 12.99 16.78
C ALA A 87 22.30 13.13 16.66
N GLY A 88 21.74 14.31 16.98
CA GLY A 88 20.33 14.61 16.79
C GLY A 88 19.90 14.51 15.31
N HIS A 89 20.71 15.04 14.39
CA HIS A 89 20.43 14.94 12.96
C HIS A 89 20.50 13.49 12.45
N VAL A 90 21.45 12.69 12.90
CA VAL A 90 21.54 11.26 12.57
C VAL A 90 20.32 10.51 13.10
N ALA A 91 19.87 10.80 14.32
CA ALA A 91 18.67 10.18 14.90
C ALA A 91 17.40 10.52 14.12
N ILE A 92 17.24 11.80 13.70
CA ILE A 92 16.11 12.23 12.87
C ILE A 92 16.10 11.48 11.53
N TRP A 93 17.27 11.39 10.87
CA TRP A 93 17.36 10.68 9.59
C TRP A 93 17.15 9.17 9.74
N ALA A 94 17.63 8.56 10.80
CA ALA A 94 17.33 7.17 11.11
C ALA A 94 15.83 6.95 11.32
N ALA A 95 15.16 7.84 12.04
CA ALA A 95 13.71 7.80 12.22
C ALA A 95 12.96 7.96 10.88
N VAL A 96 13.38 8.89 10.02
CA VAL A 96 12.80 9.05 8.67
C VAL A 96 12.96 7.79 7.84
N ILE A 97 14.14 7.15 7.85
CA ILE A 97 14.38 5.89 7.12
C ILE A 97 13.48 4.78 7.67
N VAL A 98 13.33 4.67 8.99
CA VAL A 98 12.44 3.68 9.61
C VAL A 98 10.99 3.92 9.21
N VAL A 99 10.50 5.16 9.23
CA VAL A 99 9.14 5.51 8.81
C VAL A 99 8.90 5.18 7.34
N LEU A 100 9.86 5.50 6.47
CA LEU A 100 9.78 5.18 5.04
C LEU A 100 9.83 3.67 4.79
N ALA A 101 10.68 2.94 5.50
CA ALA A 101 10.76 1.49 5.43
C ALA A 101 9.46 0.83 5.92
N MET A 102 8.88 1.32 7.03
CA MET A 102 7.57 0.89 7.51
C MET A 102 6.48 1.18 6.50
N GLY A 103 6.43 2.40 5.93
CA GLY A 103 5.48 2.76 4.88
C GLY A 103 5.61 1.88 3.64
N TYR A 104 6.83 1.50 3.28
CA TYR A 104 7.08 0.60 2.16
C TYR A 104 6.70 -0.86 2.47
N LEU A 105 7.06 -1.38 3.65
CA LEU A 105 6.68 -2.72 4.11
C LEU A 105 5.16 -2.89 4.21
N TYR A 106 4.48 -1.88 4.73
CA TYR A 106 3.02 -1.87 4.91
C TYR A 106 2.27 -1.21 3.75
N ARG A 107 2.92 -1.00 2.59
CA ARG A 107 2.28 -0.35 1.42
C ARG A 107 1.02 -1.07 0.95
N ALA A 108 0.97 -2.40 1.05
CA ALA A 108 -0.19 -3.19 0.66
C ALA A 108 -1.38 -2.94 1.60
N GLU A 109 -1.14 -2.89 2.91
CA GLU A 109 -2.14 -2.56 3.92
C GLU A 109 -2.55 -1.08 3.82
N LEU A 110 -1.59 -0.18 3.60
CA LEU A 110 -1.84 1.25 3.40
C LEU A 110 -2.61 1.52 2.11
N ALA A 111 -2.39 0.76 1.04
CA ALA A 111 -3.17 0.84 -0.18
C ALA A 111 -4.64 0.41 0.01
N GLN A 112 -4.91 -0.46 1.00
CA GLN A 112 -6.27 -0.86 1.37
C GLN A 112 -6.94 0.13 2.34
N ALA A 113 -6.19 0.96 3.05
CA ALA A 113 -6.72 1.95 3.99
C ALA A 113 -7.69 2.97 3.34
N PRO A 114 -7.45 3.50 2.11
CA PRO A 114 -8.42 4.34 1.41
C PRO A 114 -9.71 3.62 1.07
N GLN A 115 -9.66 2.31 0.80
CA GLN A 115 -10.87 1.52 0.53
C GLN A 115 -11.71 1.35 1.80
N ARG A 116 -11.06 1.09 2.95
CA ARG A 116 -11.74 1.04 4.26
C ARG A 116 -12.33 2.39 4.66
N LEU A 117 -11.60 3.49 4.40
CA LEU A 117 -12.09 4.84 4.65
C LEU A 117 -13.22 5.24 3.68
N ARG A 118 -13.14 4.83 2.41
CA ARG A 118 -14.23 5.02 1.43
C ARG A 118 -15.49 4.23 1.80
N MET A 119 -15.35 3.02 2.36
CA MET A 119 -16.49 2.29 2.94
C MET A 119 -17.14 3.07 4.09
N ALA A 120 -16.33 3.64 4.98
CA ALA A 120 -16.83 4.43 6.11
C ALA A 120 -17.46 5.78 5.68
N LEU A 121 -17.03 6.33 4.54
CA LEU A 121 -17.53 7.60 3.99
C LEU A 121 -18.65 7.43 2.95
N ASN A 122 -19.22 6.23 2.78
CA ASN A 122 -20.32 5.95 1.87
C ASN A 122 -20.04 6.24 0.38
N VAL A 123 -18.76 6.29 -0.02
CA VAL A 123 -18.34 6.47 -1.42
C VAL A 123 -18.41 5.12 -2.13
N GLY A 124 -19.43 4.93 -2.92
CA GLY A 124 -19.80 3.66 -3.58
C GLY A 124 -21.11 3.08 -3.04
N ALA A 125 -21.84 3.84 -2.21
CA ALA A 125 -23.21 3.47 -1.90
C ALA A 125 -24.01 3.43 -3.21
N PRO A 126 -24.64 2.30 -3.52
CA PRO A 126 -25.48 2.20 -4.69
C PRO A 126 -26.67 3.15 -4.53
N VAL A 127 -26.90 3.97 -5.54
CA VAL A 127 -28.06 4.87 -5.54
C VAL A 127 -29.23 4.12 -6.17
N ALA A 128 -30.25 3.81 -5.36
CA ALA A 128 -31.53 3.36 -5.88
C ALA A 128 -32.20 4.55 -6.62
N THR A 129 -32.32 4.46 -7.93
CA THR A 129 -32.85 5.53 -8.78
C THR A 129 -34.26 5.24 -9.30
N GLY A 130 -34.81 4.08 -9.00
CA GLY A 130 -36.13 3.67 -9.41
C GLY A 130 -36.59 2.45 -8.63
N GLU A 131 -37.81 2.03 -8.84
CA GLU A 131 -38.28 0.75 -8.34
C GLU A 131 -37.47 -0.37 -8.99
N ARG A 132 -36.63 -1.09 -8.20
CA ARG A 132 -35.85 -2.27 -8.61
C ARG A 132 -34.67 -2.00 -9.57
N GLU A 133 -34.09 -0.82 -9.50
CA GLU A 133 -32.92 -0.47 -10.26
C GLU A 133 -31.82 0.10 -9.32
N LEU A 134 -30.60 -0.41 -9.46
CA LEU A 134 -29.43 0.00 -8.72
C LEU A 134 -28.35 0.46 -9.70
N ARG A 135 -27.82 1.65 -9.49
CA ARG A 135 -26.77 2.22 -10.33
C ARG A 135 -25.45 2.32 -9.57
N VAL A 136 -24.38 1.86 -10.21
CA VAL A 136 -23.03 1.85 -9.66
C VAL A 136 -22.10 2.55 -10.64
N ALA A 137 -21.50 3.65 -10.24
CA ALA A 137 -20.52 4.37 -11.07
C ALA A 137 -19.20 3.58 -11.15
N GLN A 138 -18.58 3.62 -12.34
CA GLN A 138 -17.25 3.07 -12.55
C GLN A 138 -16.22 3.88 -11.76
N THR A 139 -15.31 3.19 -11.09
CA THR A 139 -14.17 3.82 -10.40
C THR A 139 -13.15 4.36 -11.40
N GLU A 140 -12.22 5.21 -10.95
CA GLU A 140 -11.12 5.72 -11.79
C GLU A 140 -10.26 4.59 -12.38
N GLY A 141 -10.15 3.46 -11.67
CA GLY A 141 -9.46 2.26 -12.13
C GLY A 141 -10.23 1.38 -13.11
N GLY A 142 -11.43 1.80 -13.54
CA GLY A 142 -12.24 1.07 -14.53
C GLY A 142 -13.11 -0.05 -13.93
N ALA A 143 -13.01 -0.35 -12.64
CA ALA A 143 -13.79 -1.38 -11.98
C ALA A 143 -15.13 -0.82 -11.45
N PHE A 144 -16.15 -1.70 -11.36
CA PHE A 144 -17.36 -1.42 -10.62
C PHE A 144 -17.27 -2.02 -9.23
N VAL A 145 -17.41 -1.19 -8.22
CA VAL A 145 -17.27 -1.58 -6.81
C VAL A 145 -18.56 -1.25 -6.08
N ILE A 146 -19.09 -2.21 -5.33
CA ILE A 146 -20.36 -2.09 -4.63
C ILE A 146 -20.23 -2.59 -3.20
N VAL A 147 -20.85 -1.88 -2.26
CA VAL A 147 -20.96 -2.35 -0.88
C VAL A 147 -22.18 -3.24 -0.76
N GLY A 148 -21.94 -4.51 -0.42
CA GLY A 148 -22.98 -5.45 -0.03
C GLY A 148 -22.90 -5.77 1.46
N GLN A 149 -23.81 -6.61 1.92
CA GLN A 149 -23.83 -7.17 3.27
C GLN A 149 -23.90 -8.69 3.20
N VAL A 150 -23.00 -9.36 3.90
CA VAL A 150 -23.02 -10.81 4.08
C VAL A 150 -23.30 -11.09 5.55
N ASN A 151 -24.41 -11.75 5.83
CA ASN A 151 -24.90 -11.98 7.20
C ASN A 151 -24.97 -10.69 8.04
N GLY A 152 -25.33 -9.55 7.39
CA GLY A 152 -25.43 -8.25 8.05
C GLY A 152 -24.09 -7.49 8.18
N GLN A 153 -22.97 -8.09 7.83
CA GLN A 153 -21.65 -7.44 7.86
C GLN A 153 -21.32 -6.82 6.50
N PRO A 154 -20.85 -5.57 6.44
CA PRO A 154 -20.53 -4.91 5.19
C PRO A 154 -19.29 -5.52 4.54
N VAL A 155 -19.41 -5.81 3.25
CA VAL A 155 -18.34 -6.33 2.40
C VAL A 155 -18.27 -5.50 1.12
N LEU A 156 -17.05 -5.13 0.74
CA LEU A 156 -16.79 -4.43 -0.52
C LEU A 156 -16.56 -5.45 -1.62
N PHE A 157 -17.46 -5.47 -2.59
CA PHE A 157 -17.36 -6.35 -3.74
C PHE A 157 -16.92 -5.59 -4.99
N MET A 158 -15.99 -6.16 -5.71
CA MET A 158 -15.74 -5.80 -7.10
C MET A 158 -16.64 -6.68 -7.99
N VAL A 159 -17.41 -6.07 -8.87
CA VAL A 159 -18.24 -6.80 -9.84
C VAL A 159 -17.34 -7.38 -10.92
N ASP A 160 -17.37 -8.69 -11.08
CA ASP A 160 -16.52 -9.43 -12.00
C ASP A 160 -17.31 -10.46 -12.79
N THR A 161 -17.58 -10.15 -14.06
CA THR A 161 -18.30 -11.05 -14.98
C THR A 161 -17.44 -12.24 -15.44
N GLY A 162 -16.13 -12.20 -15.20
CA GLY A 162 -15.21 -13.32 -15.46
C GLY A 162 -15.19 -14.35 -14.34
N ALA A 163 -15.66 -14.00 -13.14
CA ALA A 163 -15.76 -14.91 -12.02
C ALA A 163 -17.09 -15.68 -12.07
N THR A 164 -17.04 -17.02 -12.09
CA THR A 164 -18.25 -17.87 -12.04
C THR A 164 -18.97 -17.69 -10.71
N ASP A 165 -18.23 -17.74 -9.61
CA ASP A 165 -18.74 -17.68 -8.26
C ASP A 165 -18.57 -16.30 -7.63
N THR A 166 -19.40 -15.99 -6.64
CA THR A 166 -19.16 -14.88 -5.73
C THR A 166 -18.12 -15.33 -4.71
N VAL A 167 -17.01 -14.58 -4.60
CA VAL A 167 -15.82 -14.98 -3.85
C VAL A 167 -15.58 -14.01 -2.71
N LEU A 168 -15.43 -14.51 -1.50
CA LEU A 168 -14.96 -13.73 -0.36
C LEU A 168 -13.44 -13.80 -0.25
N SER A 169 -12.83 -12.65 0.01
CA SER A 169 -11.44 -12.62 0.47
C SER A 169 -11.32 -13.26 1.86
N PRO A 170 -10.17 -13.85 2.24
CA PRO A 170 -9.98 -14.41 3.58
C PRO A 170 -10.27 -13.40 4.70
N ASP A 171 -9.91 -12.13 4.50
CA ASP A 171 -10.13 -11.08 5.48
C ASP A 171 -11.63 -10.73 5.63
N ASP A 172 -12.36 -10.70 4.52
CA ASP A 172 -13.80 -10.49 4.55
C ASP A 172 -14.52 -11.68 5.19
N ALA A 173 -14.09 -12.91 4.86
CA ALA A 173 -14.63 -14.13 5.46
C ALA A 173 -14.48 -14.13 6.98
N LYS A 174 -13.32 -13.75 7.50
CA LYS A 174 -13.10 -13.58 8.96
C LYS A 174 -14.03 -12.52 9.55
N ARG A 175 -14.21 -11.39 8.87
CA ARG A 175 -15.11 -10.32 9.34
C ARG A 175 -16.57 -10.74 9.42
N VAL A 176 -17.03 -11.57 8.51
CA VAL A 176 -18.40 -12.11 8.54
C VAL A 176 -18.56 -13.30 9.47
N GLY A 177 -17.52 -13.64 10.22
CA GLY A 177 -17.57 -14.66 11.28
C GLY A 177 -17.21 -16.07 10.84
N VAL A 178 -16.55 -16.24 9.69
CA VAL A 178 -16.11 -17.57 9.21
C VAL A 178 -14.75 -17.93 9.82
N ASP A 179 -14.65 -19.13 10.38
CA ASP A 179 -13.38 -19.71 10.78
C ASP A 179 -12.65 -20.25 9.53
N VAL A 180 -11.80 -19.41 8.94
CA VAL A 180 -11.09 -19.72 7.69
C VAL A 180 -10.04 -20.82 7.87
N ASP A 181 -9.55 -21.03 9.10
CA ASP A 181 -8.54 -22.05 9.40
C ASP A 181 -9.15 -23.45 9.48
N ALA A 182 -10.46 -23.54 9.77
CA ALA A 182 -11.21 -24.79 9.77
C ALA A 182 -11.76 -25.21 8.40
N LEU A 183 -11.62 -24.36 7.36
CA LEU A 183 -12.16 -24.63 6.04
C LEU A 183 -11.33 -25.66 5.25
N ARG A 184 -12.03 -26.45 4.45
CA ARG A 184 -11.41 -27.34 3.46
C ARG A 184 -11.36 -26.63 2.11
N TYR A 185 -10.15 -26.28 1.66
CA TYR A 185 -9.89 -25.60 0.40
C TYR A 185 -9.67 -26.63 -0.72
N ASP A 186 -10.73 -27.35 -1.08
CA ASP A 186 -10.74 -28.43 -2.06
C ASP A 186 -11.30 -28.00 -3.44
N GLN A 187 -11.78 -26.77 -3.56
CA GLN A 187 -12.16 -26.22 -4.86
C GLN A 187 -10.99 -25.59 -5.57
N THR A 188 -10.88 -25.83 -6.87
CA THR A 188 -9.86 -25.23 -7.72
C THR A 188 -10.52 -24.37 -8.79
N ALA A 189 -9.94 -23.21 -9.08
CA ALA A 189 -10.35 -22.33 -10.16
C ALA A 189 -9.13 -21.83 -10.92
N GLU A 190 -9.25 -21.75 -12.25
CA GLU A 190 -8.27 -21.03 -13.06
C GLU A 190 -8.50 -19.52 -12.88
N THR A 191 -7.44 -18.83 -12.56
CA THR A 191 -7.45 -17.37 -12.38
C THR A 191 -6.40 -16.75 -13.30
N ALA A 192 -6.47 -15.43 -13.52
CA ALA A 192 -5.46 -14.69 -14.27
C ALA A 192 -4.03 -14.86 -13.72
N ASN A 193 -3.90 -15.21 -12.42
CA ASN A 193 -2.62 -15.44 -11.74
C ASN A 193 -2.23 -16.92 -11.62
N GLY A 194 -2.96 -17.81 -12.29
CA GLY A 194 -2.76 -19.25 -12.23
C GLY A 194 -3.85 -19.99 -11.44
N LEU A 195 -3.55 -21.20 -10.99
CA LEU A 195 -4.51 -22.04 -10.26
C LEU A 195 -4.76 -21.48 -8.85
N GLY A 196 -6.01 -21.15 -8.55
CA GLY A 196 -6.48 -20.73 -7.24
C GLY A 196 -7.15 -21.89 -6.48
N TYR A 197 -7.14 -21.80 -5.16
CA TYR A 197 -7.83 -22.72 -4.26
C TYR A 197 -8.88 -21.99 -3.44
N GLY A 198 -10.05 -22.59 -3.28
CA GLY A 198 -11.17 -22.05 -2.54
C GLY A 198 -11.88 -23.10 -1.71
N ALA A 199 -12.67 -22.64 -0.75
CA ALA A 199 -13.56 -23.46 0.06
C ALA A 199 -15.00 -23.02 -0.16
N SER A 200 -15.90 -23.99 -0.35
CA SER A 200 -17.35 -23.70 -0.42
C SER A 200 -17.85 -23.26 0.94
N TRP A 201 -18.65 -22.22 0.93
CA TRP A 201 -19.36 -21.72 2.10
C TRP A 201 -20.70 -21.12 1.69
N THR A 202 -21.68 -21.15 2.57
CA THR A 202 -23.02 -20.59 2.28
C THR A 202 -23.30 -19.48 3.29
N ALA A 203 -23.55 -18.27 2.79
CA ALA A 203 -24.06 -17.18 3.61
C ALA A 203 -25.55 -17.39 3.89
N ASP A 204 -26.01 -17.08 5.10
CA ASP A 204 -27.42 -17.09 5.42
C ASP A 204 -28.18 -16.01 4.63
N ARG A 205 -27.49 -14.89 4.39
CA ARG A 205 -28.06 -13.76 3.63
C ARG A 205 -26.96 -12.98 2.92
N LEU A 206 -27.21 -12.68 1.65
CA LEU A 206 -26.47 -11.69 0.87
C LEU A 206 -27.43 -10.54 0.52
N ALA A 207 -27.04 -9.30 0.83
CA ALA A 207 -27.79 -8.11 0.41
C ALA A 207 -26.88 -7.16 -0.37
N VAL A 208 -27.39 -6.60 -1.47
CA VAL A 208 -26.69 -5.63 -2.31
C VAL A 208 -27.69 -4.52 -2.65
N GLY A 209 -27.60 -3.39 -1.99
CA GLY A 209 -28.68 -2.39 -2.00
C GLY A 209 -29.98 -2.98 -1.48
N ASP A 210 -31.04 -2.92 -2.29
CA ASP A 210 -32.35 -3.50 -1.96
C ASP A 210 -32.52 -4.96 -2.42
N ILE A 211 -31.53 -5.50 -3.14
CA ILE A 211 -31.50 -6.91 -3.55
C ILE A 211 -31.16 -7.75 -2.32
N ARG A 212 -32.01 -8.69 -1.97
CA ARG A 212 -31.85 -9.61 -0.83
C ARG A 212 -31.92 -11.05 -1.29
N LEU A 213 -30.89 -11.80 -1.06
CA LEU A 213 -30.79 -13.22 -1.38
C LEU A 213 -30.42 -13.99 -0.11
N GLY A 214 -30.96 -15.16 0.06
CA GLY A 214 -30.59 -16.06 1.14
C GLY A 214 -31.21 -17.43 1.00
N PRO A 215 -30.58 -18.49 1.45
CA PRO A 215 -29.14 -18.68 1.60
C PRO A 215 -28.37 -18.56 0.28
N PHE A 216 -27.13 -18.07 0.32
CA PHE A 216 -26.38 -17.79 -0.91
C PHE A 216 -25.01 -18.50 -0.89
N PRO A 217 -24.74 -19.41 -1.86
CA PRO A 217 -23.46 -20.10 -1.93
C PRO A 217 -22.36 -19.14 -2.41
N MET A 218 -21.22 -19.21 -1.76
CA MET A 218 -20.03 -18.42 -2.02
C MET A 218 -18.79 -19.30 -1.94
N VAL A 219 -17.70 -18.83 -2.49
CA VAL A 219 -16.39 -19.44 -2.36
C VAL A 219 -15.50 -18.53 -1.51
N ILE A 220 -14.80 -19.08 -0.53
CA ILE A 220 -13.79 -18.36 0.23
C ILE A 220 -12.43 -18.68 -0.39
N ASN A 221 -11.73 -17.63 -0.87
CA ASN A 221 -10.42 -17.82 -1.48
C ASN A 221 -9.36 -18.15 -0.40
N LYS A 222 -8.43 -19.05 -0.72
CA LYS A 222 -7.34 -19.41 0.18
C LYS A 222 -6.25 -18.33 0.23
N ALA A 223 -5.89 -17.80 -0.93
CA ALA A 223 -4.85 -16.79 -1.05
C ALA A 223 -5.39 -15.39 -0.70
N PRO A 224 -4.56 -14.50 -0.15
CA PRO A 224 -4.93 -13.09 0.02
C PRO A 224 -5.37 -12.46 -1.30
N MET A 225 -6.45 -11.67 -1.25
CA MET A 225 -6.95 -10.89 -2.38
C MET A 225 -7.23 -9.45 -1.94
N SER A 226 -7.19 -8.52 -2.91
CA SER A 226 -7.42 -7.09 -2.66
C SER A 226 -8.87 -6.73 -2.29
N GLY A 227 -9.81 -7.64 -2.46
CA GLY A 227 -11.23 -7.49 -2.14
C GLY A 227 -12.02 -8.72 -2.56
N SER A 228 -13.28 -8.77 -2.18
CA SER A 228 -14.21 -9.82 -2.57
C SER A 228 -14.76 -9.58 -3.98
N LEU A 229 -15.20 -10.64 -4.67
CA LEU A 229 -15.74 -10.58 -6.02
C LEU A 229 -17.24 -10.90 -6.01
N LEU A 230 -18.01 -10.10 -6.74
CA LEU A 230 -19.42 -10.36 -7.02
C LEU A 230 -19.51 -10.96 -8.42
N GLY A 231 -19.56 -12.29 -8.49
CA GLY A 231 -19.46 -13.04 -9.73
C GLY A 231 -20.82 -13.35 -10.38
N MET A 232 -20.75 -14.20 -11.41
CA MET A 232 -21.93 -14.60 -12.19
C MET A 232 -22.97 -15.36 -11.36
N SER A 233 -22.58 -16.06 -10.29
CA SER A 233 -23.52 -16.70 -9.36
C SER A 233 -24.54 -15.71 -8.77
N PHE A 234 -24.15 -14.42 -8.57
CA PHE A 234 -25.03 -13.34 -8.18
C PHE A 234 -25.69 -12.68 -9.39
N LEU A 235 -24.89 -12.28 -10.39
CA LEU A 235 -25.39 -11.49 -11.54
C LEU A 235 -26.49 -12.23 -12.32
N SER A 236 -26.40 -13.55 -12.42
CA SER A 236 -27.43 -14.38 -13.08
C SER A 236 -28.77 -14.48 -12.32
N LYS A 237 -28.82 -14.05 -11.06
CA LYS A 237 -30.11 -13.95 -10.30
C LYS A 237 -30.85 -12.66 -10.61
N LEU A 238 -30.20 -11.72 -11.26
CA LEU A 238 -30.83 -10.45 -11.64
C LEU A 238 -31.68 -10.63 -12.91
N GLU A 239 -32.60 -9.72 -13.10
CA GLU A 239 -33.36 -9.62 -14.36
C GLU A 239 -32.47 -9.19 -15.51
N SER A 240 -31.62 -8.17 -15.27
CA SER A 240 -30.59 -7.72 -16.18
C SER A 240 -29.45 -7.03 -15.43
N TYR A 241 -28.28 -7.03 -16.04
CA TYR A 241 -27.18 -6.14 -15.70
C TYR A 241 -26.61 -5.58 -17.02
N GLU A 242 -26.37 -4.29 -17.03
CA GLU A 242 -25.86 -3.60 -18.21
C GLU A 242 -24.91 -2.48 -17.82
N VAL A 243 -23.94 -2.18 -18.70
CA VAL A 243 -23.03 -1.05 -18.53
C VAL A 243 -23.39 0.00 -19.58
N HIS A 244 -23.74 1.19 -19.12
CA HIS A 244 -24.02 2.34 -19.97
C HIS A 244 -23.30 3.58 -19.43
N ASP A 245 -22.55 4.29 -20.29
CA ASP A 245 -21.84 5.52 -19.94
C ASP A 245 -21.05 5.44 -18.61
N ARG A 246 -20.23 4.38 -18.44
CA ARG A 246 -19.45 4.15 -17.21
C ARG A 246 -20.30 3.92 -15.96
N THR A 247 -21.53 3.51 -16.11
CA THR A 247 -22.45 3.17 -15.03
C THR A 247 -22.92 1.74 -15.21
N LEU A 248 -22.75 0.90 -14.18
CA LEU A 248 -23.35 -0.41 -14.12
C LEU A 248 -24.78 -0.27 -13.56
N ILE A 249 -25.74 -0.80 -14.28
CA ILE A 249 -27.16 -0.80 -13.93
C ILE A 249 -27.55 -2.25 -13.64
N LEU A 250 -28.04 -2.50 -12.43
CA LEU A 250 -28.53 -3.81 -11.98
C LEU A 250 -30.05 -3.72 -11.81
N ARG A 251 -30.80 -4.61 -12.47
CA ARG A 251 -32.26 -4.71 -12.31
C ARG A 251 -32.63 -6.09 -11.76
N TRP A 252 -33.61 -6.12 -10.86
CA TRP A 252 -34.06 -7.36 -10.26
C TRP A 252 -35.59 -7.43 -10.23
N ARG A 253 -36.14 -8.66 -10.27
CA ARG A 253 -37.56 -8.92 -10.10
C ARG A 253 -37.91 -8.91 -8.62
N GLU A 254 -39.14 -8.56 -8.30
CA GLU A 254 -39.69 -8.81 -6.96
C GLU A 254 -39.56 -10.30 -6.68
N ALA A 255 -38.98 -10.66 -5.52
CA ALA A 255 -39.09 -12.04 -5.09
C ALA A 255 -40.56 -12.39 -5.04
N GLU A 256 -41.00 -13.32 -5.89
CA GLU A 256 -42.32 -13.88 -5.79
C GLU A 256 -42.52 -14.35 -4.36
N GLY A 257 -43.45 -13.76 -3.66
CA GLY A 257 -43.66 -13.80 -2.24
C GLY A 257 -43.48 -15.21 -1.67
N GLY A 258 -42.45 -15.41 -0.89
CA GLY A 258 -42.42 -16.44 0.14
C GLY A 258 -43.41 -16.02 1.22
N ALA A 259 -44.69 -16.25 0.98
CA ALA A 259 -45.68 -16.29 2.02
C ALA A 259 -45.44 -17.55 2.85
N SER A 260 -45.36 -17.38 4.15
CA SER A 260 -45.55 -18.29 5.28
C SER A 260 -44.34 -18.51 6.13
#